data_ca2468e09d61f23a428d5343055633e5
#
_entry.id   ca2468e09d61f23a428d5343055633e5
#
_cell.length_a   1.000
_cell.length_b   1.000
_cell.length_c   1.000
_cell.angle_alpha   90.00
_cell.angle_beta   90.00
_cell.angle_gamma   90.00
#
_symmetry.space_group_name_H-M   'P 1'
#
loop_
_entity.id
_entity.type
_entity.pdbx_description
1 polymer ?
#
loop_
_entity_poly.entity_id
_entity_poly.type
_entity_poly.pdbx_seq_one_letter_code
_entity_poly.pdbx_strand_id
1 'polypeptide(L)'
;MQFIDEFRDPKLAKSLVNRLNELMAKLPQYTVENPLYLMEVCGGHTHTIFKFGLDSLLPKSIEFIHGPGCPVCVLPMGRIDVCIEIAQKPGVIFCTFGDAMRVKGRRGSLLEAKAKGADVRIVYSPLDAMNIAVNNPDKKVVFFSLGFETTMPSAAVTLQQANKLNIQNFWVVCQNITIIPTLHSLLSQDYVKIDGFLAPGHVSMVIGTSPYQSIVDKYHKPFVITGFEPLDILQAIVMLVQQFVDGRCEIENQYKRIVHSEGNLLAQQAMREVFQLKKSSEWRGLGEIEESGVELTDAYKRFDAEVYFHSQPQQVADDPNSRCGDVLTGKCKPSDCPLFGTQCNPDNAYGALMVSSEGACAAYYQYRRE
;
A
#
# COMPACT_ATOMS: atom_id res chain seq x y z
N MET A 1 11.00 25.85 -6.10
CA MET A 1 10.64 25.74 -4.65
C MET A 1 11.72 24.87 -4.03
N GLN A 2 12.41 25.34 -3.02
CA GLN A 2 13.49 24.59 -2.36
C GLN A 2 12.98 23.22 -1.89
N PHE A 3 13.77 22.14 -2.10
CA PHE A 3 13.43 20.75 -1.82
C PHE A 3 12.34 20.09 -2.70
N ILE A 4 11.90 20.74 -3.79
CA ILE A 4 10.97 20.13 -4.78
C ILE A 4 11.61 20.17 -6.17
N ASP A 5 11.97 21.36 -6.67
CA ASP A 5 12.47 21.52 -8.05
C ASP A 5 13.81 20.80 -8.25
N GLU A 6 14.63 20.73 -7.19
CA GLU A 6 15.92 20.02 -7.17
C GLU A 6 15.79 18.52 -7.46
N PHE A 7 14.67 17.89 -7.05
CA PHE A 7 14.39 16.48 -7.29
C PHE A 7 13.64 16.20 -8.60
N ARG A 8 13.39 17.25 -9.40
CA ARG A 8 12.69 17.19 -10.69
C ARG A 8 13.50 17.78 -11.85
N ASP A 9 14.82 17.99 -11.66
CA ASP A 9 15.69 18.57 -12.67
C ASP A 9 15.84 17.63 -13.88
N PRO A 10 15.41 18.05 -15.09
CA PRO A 10 15.47 17.22 -16.28
C PRO A 10 16.90 16.88 -16.73
N LYS A 11 17.89 17.75 -16.41
CA LYS A 11 19.29 17.50 -16.76
C LYS A 11 19.87 16.38 -15.92
N LEU A 12 19.57 16.38 -14.62
CA LEU A 12 19.96 15.30 -13.72
C LEU A 12 19.23 13.98 -14.08
N ALA A 13 17.94 14.05 -14.39
CA ALA A 13 17.20 12.89 -14.87
C ALA A 13 17.84 12.27 -16.11
N LYS A 14 18.19 13.09 -17.13
CA LYS A 14 18.88 12.63 -18.33
C LYS A 14 20.25 12.00 -18.02
N SER A 15 21.01 12.57 -17.09
CA SER A 15 22.29 12.01 -16.66
C SER A 15 22.11 10.63 -16.02
N LEU A 16 21.10 10.45 -15.15
CA LEU A 16 20.80 9.16 -14.53
C LEU A 16 20.35 8.11 -15.56
N VAL A 17 19.52 8.50 -16.55
CA VAL A 17 19.11 7.62 -17.64
C VAL A 17 20.31 7.21 -18.50
N ASN A 18 21.21 8.12 -18.84
CA ASN A 18 22.45 7.79 -19.55
C ASN A 18 23.29 6.79 -18.73
N ARG A 19 23.43 7.01 -17.42
CA ARG A 19 24.13 6.07 -16.54
C ARG A 19 23.46 4.69 -16.51
N LEU A 20 22.13 4.62 -16.51
CA LEU A 20 21.40 3.36 -16.60
C LEU A 20 21.70 2.61 -17.91
N ASN A 21 21.72 3.31 -19.06
CA ASN A 21 22.10 2.69 -20.33
C ASN A 21 23.53 2.10 -20.30
N GLU A 22 24.49 2.83 -19.71
CA GLU A 22 25.87 2.33 -19.54
C GLU A 22 25.94 1.07 -18.65
N LEU A 23 25.16 1.02 -17.58
CA LEU A 23 25.11 -0.11 -16.67
C LEU A 23 24.43 -1.31 -17.30
N MET A 24 23.28 -1.10 -17.96
CA MET A 24 22.57 -2.16 -18.66
C MET A 24 23.38 -2.77 -19.81
N ALA A 25 24.24 -2.01 -20.48
CA ALA A 25 25.16 -2.54 -21.48
C ALA A 25 26.16 -3.56 -20.91
N LYS A 26 26.39 -3.57 -19.58
CA LYS A 26 27.24 -4.55 -18.88
C LYS A 26 26.45 -5.79 -18.44
N LEU A 27 25.16 -5.84 -18.66
CA LEU A 27 24.24 -6.90 -18.29
C LEU A 27 23.53 -7.48 -19.53
N PRO A 28 24.28 -8.09 -20.49
CA PRO A 28 23.75 -8.50 -21.79
C PRO A 28 22.70 -9.62 -21.71
N GLN A 29 22.56 -10.28 -20.56
CA GLN A 29 21.53 -11.30 -20.30
C GLN A 29 20.12 -10.70 -20.19
N TYR A 30 20.00 -9.38 -19.93
CA TYR A 30 18.73 -8.68 -19.90
C TYR A 30 18.48 -7.98 -21.23
N THR A 31 17.41 -8.39 -21.91
CA THR A 31 17.01 -7.88 -23.24
C THR A 31 15.57 -7.37 -23.20
N VAL A 32 15.03 -6.96 -24.31
CA VAL A 32 13.62 -6.58 -24.43
C VAL A 32 12.70 -7.77 -24.21
N GLU A 33 13.13 -8.96 -24.65
CA GLU A 33 12.38 -10.22 -24.51
C GLU A 33 12.55 -10.87 -23.14
N ASN A 34 13.63 -10.53 -22.43
CA ASN A 34 13.92 -10.99 -21.08
C ASN A 34 14.41 -9.80 -20.23
N PRO A 35 13.51 -8.87 -19.84
CA PRO A 35 13.91 -7.68 -19.10
C PRO A 35 14.29 -7.97 -17.66
N LEU A 36 15.04 -7.03 -17.08
CA LEU A 36 15.28 -6.95 -15.64
C LEU A 36 13.98 -6.49 -14.97
N TYR A 37 13.35 -7.36 -14.19
CA TYR A 37 12.08 -7.07 -13.51
C TYR A 37 12.30 -6.41 -12.15
N LEU A 38 11.92 -5.16 -12.04
CA LEU A 38 12.02 -4.39 -10.80
C LEU A 38 10.64 -4.17 -10.20
N MET A 39 10.39 -4.71 -9.01
CA MET A 39 9.12 -4.50 -8.31
C MET A 39 9.22 -3.27 -7.41
N GLU A 40 8.32 -2.33 -7.59
CA GLU A 40 8.04 -1.32 -6.57
C GLU A 40 6.84 -1.76 -5.72
N VAL A 41 6.90 -1.46 -4.42
CA VAL A 41 5.90 -1.89 -3.44
C VAL A 41 5.34 -0.72 -2.63
N CYS A 42 5.08 0.39 -3.35
CA CYS A 42 4.42 1.57 -2.77
C CYS A 42 3.60 2.31 -3.82
N GLY A 43 2.32 2.51 -3.60
CA GLY A 43 1.46 3.23 -4.53
C GLY A 43 1.94 4.65 -4.87
N GLY A 44 2.67 5.32 -3.96
CA GLY A 44 3.32 6.59 -4.24
C GLY A 44 4.41 6.49 -5.31
N HIS A 45 5.15 5.37 -5.36
CA HIS A 45 6.11 5.12 -6.45
C HIS A 45 5.39 4.89 -7.76
N THR A 46 4.35 4.02 -7.77
CA THR A 46 3.50 3.78 -8.95
C THR A 46 3.00 5.09 -9.54
N HIS A 47 2.40 5.93 -8.69
CA HIS A 47 1.89 7.24 -9.11
C HIS A 47 2.99 8.13 -9.73
N THR A 48 4.17 8.24 -9.09
CA THR A 48 5.28 9.06 -9.59
C THR A 48 5.85 8.51 -10.90
N ILE A 49 6.04 7.20 -11.00
CA ILE A 49 6.56 6.56 -12.21
C ILE A 49 5.68 6.92 -13.43
N PHE A 50 4.38 6.75 -13.33
CA PHE A 50 3.47 7.06 -14.44
C PHE A 50 3.28 8.57 -14.65
N LYS A 51 3.12 9.35 -13.59
CA LYS A 51 2.92 10.81 -13.67
C LYS A 51 4.05 11.54 -14.39
N PHE A 52 5.28 11.10 -14.18
CA PHE A 52 6.47 11.69 -14.79
C PHE A 52 6.99 10.89 -15.99
N GLY A 53 6.30 9.81 -16.37
CA GLY A 53 6.66 8.97 -17.53
C GLY A 53 8.03 8.30 -17.37
N LEU A 54 8.44 7.96 -16.14
CA LEU A 54 9.76 7.39 -15.87
C LEU A 54 9.94 6.04 -16.56
N ASP A 55 8.88 5.25 -16.65
CA ASP A 55 8.85 3.97 -17.35
C ASP A 55 9.23 4.11 -18.85
N SER A 56 8.87 5.23 -19.47
CA SER A 56 9.20 5.54 -20.86
C SER A 56 10.63 6.03 -21.06
N LEU A 57 11.29 6.50 -20.00
CA LEU A 57 12.66 7.00 -20.03
C LEU A 57 13.70 5.88 -19.83
N LEU A 58 13.29 4.75 -19.24
CA LEU A 58 14.21 3.66 -18.94
C LEU A 58 14.61 2.86 -20.19
N PRO A 59 15.79 2.19 -20.17
CA PRO A 59 16.12 1.16 -21.14
C PRO A 59 15.01 0.12 -21.25
N LYS A 60 14.64 -0.28 -22.46
CA LYS A 60 13.56 -1.27 -22.71
C LYS A 60 13.84 -2.66 -22.11
N SER A 61 15.07 -2.90 -21.68
CA SER A 61 15.49 -4.10 -20.95
C SER A 61 15.27 -4.01 -19.43
N ILE A 62 14.59 -2.95 -18.95
CA ILE A 62 14.10 -2.84 -17.56
C ILE A 62 12.57 -2.75 -17.61
N GLU A 63 11.90 -3.56 -16.81
CA GLU A 63 10.44 -3.54 -16.68
C GLU A 63 10.01 -3.43 -15.22
N PHE A 64 9.05 -2.52 -14.97
CA PHE A 64 8.45 -2.40 -13.65
C PHE A 64 7.34 -3.42 -13.41
N ILE A 65 7.32 -3.94 -12.20
CA ILE A 65 6.17 -4.66 -11.63
C ILE A 65 5.62 -3.79 -10.50
N HIS A 66 4.33 -3.48 -10.58
CA HIS A 66 3.63 -2.67 -9.58
C HIS A 66 3.02 -3.60 -8.53
N GLY A 67 3.75 -3.79 -7.44
CA GLY A 67 3.40 -4.73 -6.39
C GLY A 67 2.31 -4.22 -5.43
N PRO A 68 2.01 -4.98 -4.36
CA PRO A 68 0.89 -4.72 -3.45
C PRO A 68 1.19 -3.58 -2.44
N GLY A 69 1.62 -2.42 -2.92
CA GLY A 69 2.03 -1.27 -2.11
C GLY A 69 0.91 -0.29 -1.75
N CYS A 70 -0.33 -0.51 -2.17
CA CYS A 70 -1.47 0.35 -1.89
C CYS A 70 -2.50 -0.42 -1.04
N PRO A 71 -2.81 0.01 0.21
CA PRO A 71 -3.69 -0.74 1.10
C PRO A 71 -5.14 -0.79 0.62
N VAL A 72 -5.60 0.24 -0.09
CA VAL A 72 -6.93 0.29 -0.71
C VAL A 72 -7.04 -0.75 -1.83
N CYS A 73 -5.95 -0.97 -2.56
CA CYS A 73 -5.89 -1.85 -3.72
C CYS A 73 -5.99 -3.35 -3.37
N VAL A 74 -5.59 -3.68 -2.14
CA VAL A 74 -5.59 -5.06 -1.62
C VAL A 74 -6.68 -5.30 -0.57
N LEU A 75 -7.61 -4.35 -0.42
CA LEU A 75 -8.67 -4.40 0.57
C LEU A 75 -9.73 -5.45 0.21
N PRO A 76 -9.95 -6.49 1.05
CA PRO A 76 -10.94 -7.52 0.80
C PRO A 76 -12.37 -6.99 0.74
N MET A 77 -13.18 -7.55 -0.15
CA MET A 77 -14.57 -7.12 -0.32
C MET A 77 -15.41 -7.35 0.94
N GLY A 78 -15.19 -8.47 1.64
CA GLY A 78 -15.89 -8.77 2.88
C GLY A 78 -15.64 -7.77 4.00
N ARG A 79 -14.47 -7.14 4.01
CA ARG A 79 -14.14 -6.07 4.98
C ARG A 79 -14.96 -4.81 4.72
N ILE A 80 -15.18 -4.48 3.45
CA ILE A 80 -16.07 -3.37 3.05
C ILE A 80 -17.51 -3.67 3.43
N ASP A 81 -17.97 -4.90 3.25
CA ASP A 81 -19.33 -5.31 3.64
C ASP A 81 -19.57 -5.16 5.15
N VAL A 82 -18.59 -5.50 5.99
CA VAL A 82 -18.63 -5.23 7.45
C VAL A 82 -18.70 -3.72 7.73
N CYS A 83 -17.86 -2.92 7.07
CA CYS A 83 -17.90 -1.47 7.23
C CYS A 83 -19.27 -0.86 6.88
N ILE A 84 -19.89 -1.33 5.78
CA ILE A 84 -21.22 -0.89 5.35
C ILE A 84 -22.27 -1.32 6.37
N GLU A 85 -22.22 -2.57 6.85
CA GLU A 85 -23.14 -3.09 7.85
C GLU A 85 -23.09 -2.24 9.14
N ILE A 86 -21.90 -1.95 9.64
CA ILE A 86 -21.72 -1.11 10.84
C ILE A 86 -22.21 0.30 10.59
N ALA A 87 -21.85 0.91 9.44
CA ALA A 87 -22.23 2.27 9.09
C ALA A 87 -23.75 2.49 8.99
N GLN A 88 -24.50 1.44 8.65
CA GLN A 88 -25.96 1.47 8.53
C GLN A 88 -26.70 1.27 9.88
N LYS A 89 -25.98 0.95 10.97
CA LYS A 89 -26.62 0.77 12.29
C LYS A 89 -27.10 2.11 12.86
N PRO A 90 -28.25 2.15 13.52
CA PRO A 90 -28.76 3.39 14.10
C PRO A 90 -27.80 4.06 15.09
N GLY A 91 -27.62 5.37 14.98
CA GLY A 91 -26.77 6.14 15.86
C GLY A 91 -25.26 5.98 15.63
N VAL A 92 -24.84 5.35 14.56
CA VAL A 92 -23.43 5.22 14.18
C VAL A 92 -23.01 6.40 13.29
N ILE A 93 -21.85 6.97 13.59
CA ILE A 93 -21.06 7.84 12.72
C ILE A 93 -19.86 7.00 12.28
N PHE A 94 -19.73 6.73 10.98
CA PHE A 94 -18.65 5.93 10.42
C PHE A 94 -17.61 6.83 9.74
N CYS A 95 -16.37 6.81 10.23
CA CYS A 95 -15.28 7.65 9.75
C CYS A 95 -14.29 6.83 8.95
N THR A 96 -13.83 7.35 7.81
CA THR A 96 -12.86 6.68 6.95
C THR A 96 -12.04 7.67 6.12
N PHE A 97 -10.93 7.20 5.53
CA PHE A 97 -10.20 7.96 4.52
C PHE A 97 -10.96 8.00 3.19
N GLY A 98 -10.73 9.06 2.41
CA GLY A 98 -11.50 9.34 1.19
C GLY A 98 -11.49 8.22 0.15
N ASP A 99 -10.35 7.60 -0.09
CA ASP A 99 -10.19 6.53 -1.09
C ASP A 99 -11.00 5.27 -0.73
N ALA A 100 -11.04 4.92 0.57
CA ALA A 100 -11.80 3.76 1.04
C ALA A 100 -13.31 3.88 0.79
N MET A 101 -13.84 5.09 0.67
CA MET A 101 -15.27 5.34 0.37
C MET A 101 -15.74 4.69 -0.92
N ARG A 102 -14.87 4.56 -1.92
CA ARG A 102 -15.20 4.09 -3.27
C ARG A 102 -14.95 2.60 -3.50
N VAL A 103 -14.28 1.94 -2.56
CA VAL A 103 -14.02 0.48 -2.68
C VAL A 103 -15.34 -0.27 -2.60
N LYS A 104 -15.58 -1.15 -3.60
CA LYS A 104 -16.79 -1.97 -3.65
C LYS A 104 -16.60 -3.31 -2.95
N GLY A 105 -17.52 -3.62 -2.04
CA GLY A 105 -17.83 -4.95 -1.55
C GLY A 105 -19.02 -5.56 -2.34
N ARG A 106 -19.60 -6.64 -1.87
CA ARG A 106 -20.85 -7.22 -2.46
C ARG A 106 -22.07 -6.33 -2.23
N ARG A 107 -22.09 -5.61 -1.11
CA ARG A 107 -23.22 -4.72 -0.71
C ARG A 107 -23.11 -3.32 -1.34
N GLY A 108 -22.09 -3.07 -2.17
CA GLY A 108 -21.76 -1.78 -2.72
C GLY A 108 -20.55 -1.12 -2.06
N SER A 109 -20.57 0.18 -1.88
CA SER A 109 -19.48 0.95 -1.28
C SER A 109 -19.97 1.81 -0.10
N LEU A 110 -19.04 2.33 0.71
CA LEU A 110 -19.37 3.29 1.77
C LEU A 110 -19.98 4.58 1.20
N LEU A 111 -19.60 4.98 -0.02
CA LEU A 111 -20.19 6.11 -0.72
C LEU A 111 -21.67 5.87 -1.03
N GLU A 112 -22.01 4.66 -1.50
CA GLU A 112 -23.40 4.26 -1.72
C GLU A 112 -24.19 4.14 -0.43
N ALA A 113 -23.57 3.62 0.66
CA ALA A 113 -24.19 3.57 1.97
C ALA A 113 -24.53 4.98 2.49
N LYS A 114 -23.62 5.94 2.28
CA LYS A 114 -23.85 7.36 2.59
C LYS A 114 -25.02 7.93 1.77
N ALA A 115 -25.08 7.65 0.49
CA ALA A 115 -26.19 8.08 -0.37
C ALA A 115 -27.55 7.50 0.08
N LYS A 116 -27.54 6.35 0.75
CA LYS A 116 -28.72 5.70 1.36
C LYS A 116 -29.03 6.17 2.77
N GLY A 117 -28.32 7.19 3.29
CA GLY A 117 -28.63 7.84 4.56
C GLY A 117 -27.72 7.44 5.74
N ALA A 118 -26.70 6.59 5.55
CA ALA A 118 -25.72 6.33 6.59
C ALA A 118 -24.84 7.57 6.85
N ASP A 119 -24.52 7.86 8.11
CA ASP A 119 -23.62 8.98 8.47
C ASP A 119 -22.16 8.53 8.29
N VAL A 120 -21.68 8.60 7.05
CA VAL A 120 -20.29 8.29 6.70
C VAL A 120 -19.53 9.59 6.49
N ARG A 121 -18.41 9.77 7.21
CA ARG A 121 -17.60 10.99 7.19
C ARG A 121 -16.18 10.70 6.74
N ILE A 122 -15.66 11.55 5.86
CA ILE A 122 -14.25 11.55 5.47
C ILE A 122 -13.45 12.27 6.56
N VAL A 123 -12.38 11.66 7.01
CA VAL A 123 -11.42 12.21 7.97
C VAL A 123 -10.01 12.12 7.41
N TYR A 124 -9.11 12.99 7.88
CA TYR A 124 -7.72 13.01 7.45
C TYR A 124 -6.77 12.35 8.46
N SER A 125 -7.28 12.09 9.67
CA SER A 125 -6.53 11.38 10.70
C SER A 125 -7.47 10.56 11.60
N PRO A 126 -6.96 9.52 12.29
CA PRO A 126 -7.71 8.82 13.34
C PRO A 126 -8.13 9.75 14.49
N LEU A 127 -7.32 10.78 14.77
CA LEU A 127 -7.59 11.78 15.79
C LEU A 127 -8.86 12.59 15.46
N ASP A 128 -9.11 12.90 14.20
CA ASP A 128 -10.34 13.59 13.78
C ASP A 128 -11.58 12.75 14.12
N ALA A 129 -11.51 11.44 13.90
CA ALA A 129 -12.59 10.52 14.24
C ALA A 129 -12.82 10.46 15.77
N MET A 130 -11.74 10.44 16.56
CA MET A 130 -11.84 10.49 18.02
C MET A 130 -12.46 11.82 18.48
N ASN A 131 -12.08 12.95 17.89
CA ASN A 131 -12.67 14.26 18.20
C ASN A 131 -14.16 14.32 17.83
N ILE A 132 -14.57 13.64 16.76
CA ILE A 132 -16.00 13.48 16.43
C ILE A 132 -16.71 12.70 17.54
N ALA A 133 -16.10 11.67 18.14
CA ALA A 133 -16.68 10.94 19.26
C ALA A 133 -16.86 11.83 20.50
N VAL A 134 -15.86 12.63 20.84
CA VAL A 134 -15.93 13.58 21.96
C VAL A 134 -17.07 14.60 21.77
N ASN A 135 -17.25 15.09 20.55
CA ASN A 135 -18.25 16.10 20.23
C ASN A 135 -19.67 15.52 20.00
N ASN A 136 -19.82 14.19 19.99
CA ASN A 136 -21.10 13.50 19.79
C ASN A 136 -21.26 12.36 20.80
N PRO A 137 -21.42 12.67 22.11
CA PRO A 137 -21.39 11.66 23.18
C PRO A 137 -22.57 10.67 23.12
N ASP A 138 -23.66 11.01 22.46
CA ASP A 138 -24.83 10.17 22.22
C ASP A 138 -24.71 9.26 20.99
N LYS A 139 -23.67 9.42 20.20
CA LYS A 139 -23.40 8.63 18.98
C LYS A 139 -22.30 7.60 19.19
N LYS A 140 -22.36 6.55 18.41
CA LYS A 140 -21.29 5.54 18.31
C LYS A 140 -20.39 5.90 17.15
N VAL A 141 -19.14 6.26 17.41
CA VAL A 141 -18.20 6.66 16.36
C VAL A 141 -17.26 5.52 16.06
N VAL A 142 -17.22 5.12 14.80
CA VAL A 142 -16.37 4.04 14.32
C VAL A 142 -15.39 4.57 13.28
N PHE A 143 -14.11 4.31 13.48
CA PHE A 143 -13.07 4.64 12.52
C PHE A 143 -12.60 3.39 11.78
N PHE A 144 -12.57 3.45 10.45
CA PHE A 144 -11.97 2.41 9.62
C PHE A 144 -10.45 2.63 9.53
N SER A 145 -9.71 1.91 10.35
CA SER A 145 -8.24 1.97 10.39
C SER A 145 -7.68 1.09 9.27
N LEU A 146 -7.37 1.73 8.15
CA LEU A 146 -6.86 1.09 6.94
C LEU A 146 -5.44 1.60 6.64
N GLY A 147 -4.53 0.70 6.33
CA GLY A 147 -3.19 1.06 5.85
C GLY A 147 -2.11 0.06 6.19
N PHE A 148 -0.91 0.38 5.74
CA PHE A 148 0.33 -0.29 6.12
C PHE A 148 0.90 0.28 7.43
N GLU A 149 2.15 -0.08 7.74
CA GLU A 149 2.88 0.45 8.90
C GLU A 149 2.99 1.99 8.90
N THR A 150 2.76 2.64 7.78
CA THR A 150 2.74 4.11 7.66
C THR A 150 1.63 4.78 8.47
N THR A 151 0.44 4.18 8.53
CA THR A 151 -0.74 4.75 9.20
C THR A 151 -0.97 4.18 10.59
N MET A 152 -0.36 3.04 10.91
CA MET A 152 -0.51 2.37 12.21
C MET A 152 -0.08 3.25 13.40
N PRO A 153 1.03 4.01 13.36
CA PRO A 153 1.43 4.84 14.49
C PRO A 153 0.38 5.86 14.90
N SER A 154 -0.25 6.53 13.95
CA SER A 154 -1.29 7.53 14.23
C SER A 154 -2.55 6.90 14.82
N ALA A 155 -2.93 5.70 14.36
CA ALA A 155 -4.04 4.94 14.93
C ALA A 155 -3.70 4.48 16.35
N ALA A 156 -2.48 3.97 16.58
CA ALA A 156 -2.03 3.56 17.90
C ALA A 156 -2.06 4.71 18.92
N VAL A 157 -1.45 5.84 18.58
CA VAL A 157 -1.44 7.03 19.45
C VAL A 157 -2.86 7.54 19.74
N THR A 158 -3.74 7.51 18.74
CA THR A 158 -5.15 7.90 18.94
C THR A 158 -5.87 6.96 19.92
N LEU A 159 -5.65 5.65 19.80
CA LEU A 159 -6.23 4.67 20.73
C LEU A 159 -5.66 4.79 22.14
N GLN A 160 -4.34 5.04 22.30
CA GLN A 160 -3.72 5.33 23.59
C GLN A 160 -4.37 6.58 24.22
N GLN A 161 -4.58 7.65 23.43
CA GLN A 161 -5.23 8.85 23.91
C GLN A 161 -6.70 8.61 24.27
N ALA A 162 -7.46 7.91 23.44
CA ALA A 162 -8.85 7.53 23.72
C ALA A 162 -8.95 6.70 25.01
N ASN A 163 -7.99 5.79 25.23
CA ASN A 163 -7.92 5.01 26.45
C ASN A 163 -7.62 5.87 27.67
N LYS A 164 -6.62 6.76 27.58
CA LYS A 164 -6.23 7.70 28.66
C LYS A 164 -7.37 8.66 29.04
N LEU A 165 -8.11 9.13 28.05
CA LEU A 165 -9.27 10.05 28.23
C LEU A 165 -10.57 9.29 28.57
N ASN A 166 -10.53 7.97 28.67
CA ASN A 166 -11.68 7.12 28.96
C ASN A 166 -12.88 7.34 28.00
N ILE A 167 -12.61 7.52 26.71
CA ILE A 167 -13.66 7.69 25.70
C ILE A 167 -14.39 6.36 25.49
N GLN A 168 -15.71 6.35 25.69
CA GLN A 168 -16.53 5.13 25.69
C GLN A 168 -17.29 4.90 24.37
N ASN A 169 -17.37 5.89 23.51
CA ASN A 169 -18.19 5.88 22.28
C ASN A 169 -17.34 5.91 21.00
N PHE A 170 -16.09 5.42 21.08
CA PHE A 170 -15.16 5.35 19.97
C PHE A 170 -14.70 3.91 19.74
N TRP A 171 -14.75 3.42 18.49
CA TRP A 171 -14.31 2.09 18.08
C TRP A 171 -13.55 2.14 16.76
N VAL A 172 -12.80 1.08 16.46
CA VAL A 172 -12.08 0.94 15.19
C VAL A 172 -12.39 -0.40 14.53
N VAL A 173 -12.57 -0.38 13.22
CA VAL A 173 -12.46 -1.56 12.37
C VAL A 173 -10.99 -1.64 11.95
N CYS A 174 -10.26 -2.63 12.43
CA CYS A 174 -8.83 -2.76 12.19
C CYS A 174 -8.56 -3.52 10.88
N GLN A 175 -8.05 -2.82 9.88
CA GLN A 175 -7.59 -3.36 8.59
C GLN A 175 -6.18 -2.87 8.27
N ASN A 176 -5.32 -2.89 9.27
CA ASN A 176 -3.91 -2.58 9.09
C ASN A 176 -3.15 -3.86 8.74
N ILE A 177 -2.28 -3.76 7.74
CA ILE A 177 -1.52 -4.85 7.13
C ILE A 177 -0.03 -4.51 7.09
N THR A 178 0.82 -5.52 6.97
CA THR A 178 2.28 -5.39 7.06
C THR A 178 2.97 -5.88 5.79
N ILE A 179 4.05 -5.21 5.40
CA ILE A 179 4.67 -5.44 4.09
C ILE A 179 5.60 -6.66 4.07
N ILE A 180 6.38 -6.91 5.12
CA ILE A 180 7.42 -7.94 5.11
C ILE A 180 6.87 -9.36 4.88
N PRO A 181 5.84 -9.83 5.60
CA PRO A 181 5.23 -11.15 5.34
C PRO A 181 4.66 -11.26 3.92
N THR A 182 4.14 -10.16 3.39
CA THR A 182 3.58 -10.11 2.02
C THR A 182 4.67 -10.30 0.98
N LEU A 183 5.84 -9.69 1.14
CA LEU A 183 6.98 -9.90 0.25
C LEU A 183 7.49 -11.35 0.33
N HIS A 184 7.53 -11.95 1.53
CA HIS A 184 7.85 -13.37 1.67
C HIS A 184 6.85 -14.27 0.94
N SER A 185 5.56 -13.98 1.08
CA SER A 185 4.50 -14.73 0.40
C SER A 185 4.60 -14.63 -1.12
N LEU A 186 4.86 -13.42 -1.65
CA LEU A 186 5.06 -13.23 -3.09
C LEU A 186 6.26 -14.00 -3.62
N LEU A 187 7.40 -13.88 -2.96
CA LEU A 187 8.66 -14.52 -3.39
C LEU A 187 8.68 -16.03 -3.19
N SER A 188 7.75 -16.59 -2.43
CA SER A 188 7.57 -18.04 -2.31
C SER A 188 6.82 -18.67 -3.49
N GLN A 189 6.29 -17.87 -4.41
CA GLN A 189 5.55 -18.35 -5.58
C GLN A 189 6.49 -18.53 -6.78
N ASP A 190 6.61 -19.73 -7.30
CA ASP A 190 7.53 -20.07 -8.39
C ASP A 190 7.32 -19.30 -9.70
N TYR A 191 6.11 -18.74 -9.89
CA TYR A 191 5.75 -18.02 -11.12
C TYR A 191 6.08 -16.52 -11.06
N VAL A 192 6.49 -16.00 -9.92
CA VAL A 192 6.76 -14.55 -9.74
C VAL A 192 8.19 -14.25 -10.22
N LYS A 193 8.29 -13.46 -11.27
CA LYS A 193 9.56 -13.03 -11.84
C LYS A 193 9.90 -11.64 -11.28
N ILE A 194 10.71 -11.59 -10.25
CA ILE A 194 11.22 -10.35 -9.66
C ILE A 194 12.73 -10.51 -9.48
N ASP A 195 13.48 -9.57 -10.02
CA ASP A 195 14.94 -9.55 -9.87
C ASP A 195 15.38 -8.70 -8.68
N GLY A 196 14.73 -7.55 -8.46
CA GLY A 196 15.05 -6.66 -7.35
C GLY A 196 13.88 -5.74 -6.97
N PHE A 197 14.05 -5.02 -5.85
CA PHE A 197 12.97 -4.23 -5.26
C PHE A 197 13.33 -2.75 -5.08
N LEU A 198 12.37 -1.90 -5.42
CA LEU A 198 12.28 -0.52 -4.94
C LEU A 198 11.40 -0.52 -3.67
N ALA A 199 12.05 -0.45 -2.51
CA ALA A 199 11.38 -0.57 -1.23
C ALA A 199 10.67 0.75 -0.81
N PRO A 200 9.55 0.65 -0.08
CA PRO A 200 8.68 1.78 0.20
C PRO A 200 9.27 2.71 1.26
N GLY A 201 9.68 3.92 0.85
CA GLY A 201 10.28 4.91 1.75
C GLY A 201 9.41 5.24 2.97
N HIS A 202 8.08 5.40 2.79
CA HIS A 202 7.16 5.72 3.89
C HIS A 202 7.06 4.59 4.93
N VAL A 203 6.96 3.34 4.50
CA VAL A 203 6.97 2.19 5.43
C VAL A 203 8.32 2.12 6.14
N SER A 204 9.42 2.27 5.39
CA SER A 204 10.78 2.20 5.94
C SER A 204 11.11 3.34 6.92
N MET A 205 10.42 4.50 6.85
CA MET A 205 10.49 5.53 7.90
C MET A 205 10.05 5.00 9.26
N VAL A 206 9.09 4.08 9.28
CA VAL A 206 8.54 3.50 10.51
C VAL A 206 9.33 2.29 10.95
N ILE A 207 9.50 1.30 10.05
CA ILE A 207 10.09 0.00 10.42
C ILE A 207 11.61 -0.07 10.28
N GLY A 208 12.23 0.90 9.61
CA GLY A 208 13.66 0.89 9.29
C GLY A 208 14.00 0.07 8.04
N THR A 209 15.30 -0.12 7.83
CA THR A 209 15.79 -0.95 6.72
C THR A 209 16.06 -2.40 7.14
N SER A 210 16.31 -2.64 8.42
CA SER A 210 16.69 -3.96 8.96
C SER A 210 15.70 -5.08 8.68
N PRO A 211 14.35 -4.89 8.70
CA PRO A 211 13.40 -5.96 8.44
C PRO A 211 13.50 -6.60 7.05
N TYR A 212 13.98 -5.86 6.05
CA TYR A 212 14.16 -6.38 4.69
C TYR A 212 15.31 -7.38 4.57
N GLN A 213 16.22 -7.46 5.58
CA GLN A 213 17.35 -8.37 5.56
C GLN A 213 16.91 -9.84 5.44
N SER A 214 15.82 -10.20 6.11
CA SER A 214 15.26 -11.56 6.03
C SER A 214 14.89 -12.00 4.60
N ILE A 215 14.53 -11.04 3.74
CA ILE A 215 14.18 -11.30 2.34
C ILE A 215 15.44 -11.43 1.49
N VAL A 216 16.42 -10.55 1.69
CA VAL A 216 17.73 -10.60 1.00
C VAL A 216 18.43 -11.92 1.29
N ASP A 217 18.49 -12.31 2.56
CA ASP A 217 19.17 -13.55 3.00
C ASP A 217 18.50 -14.80 2.42
N LYS A 218 17.18 -14.83 2.37
CA LYS A 218 16.42 -16.00 1.94
C LYS A 218 16.29 -16.13 0.42
N TYR A 219 16.03 -15.02 -0.27
CA TYR A 219 15.67 -15.05 -1.70
C TYR A 219 16.75 -14.47 -2.61
N HIS A 220 17.81 -13.90 -2.04
CA HIS A 220 18.91 -13.28 -2.79
C HIS A 220 18.40 -12.23 -3.80
N LYS A 221 17.47 -11.37 -3.35
CA LYS A 221 16.95 -10.25 -4.14
C LYS A 221 17.43 -8.93 -3.54
N PRO A 222 18.11 -8.07 -4.31
CA PRO A 222 18.60 -6.79 -3.82
C PRO A 222 17.45 -5.80 -3.61
N PHE A 223 17.63 -4.91 -2.63
CA PHE A 223 16.68 -3.86 -2.27
C PHE A 223 17.33 -2.49 -2.30
N VAL A 224 16.58 -1.50 -2.78
CA VAL A 224 16.92 -0.08 -2.57
C VAL A 224 15.70 0.63 -2.01
N ILE A 225 15.83 1.16 -0.78
CA ILE A 225 14.80 2.03 -0.20
C ILE A 225 14.87 3.38 -0.91
N THR A 226 13.72 3.85 -1.44
CA THR A 226 13.67 5.09 -2.22
C THR A 226 12.62 6.07 -1.73
N GLY A 227 12.90 7.37 -1.96
CA GLY A 227 11.92 8.44 -1.85
C GLY A 227 10.92 8.43 -3.01
N PHE A 228 10.19 9.52 -3.18
CA PHE A 228 9.00 9.57 -4.05
C PHE A 228 9.13 10.55 -5.22
N GLU A 229 10.16 11.37 -5.22
CA GLU A 229 10.38 12.30 -6.32
C GLU A 229 11.03 11.58 -7.52
N PRO A 230 10.88 12.09 -8.75
CA PRO A 230 11.41 11.42 -9.95
C PRO A 230 12.90 11.08 -9.88
N LEU A 231 13.71 11.99 -9.34
CA LEU A 231 15.16 11.74 -9.19
C LEU A 231 15.49 10.74 -8.10
N ASP A 232 14.68 10.66 -7.02
CA ASP A 232 14.83 9.63 -6.01
C ASP A 232 14.69 8.24 -6.65
N ILE A 233 13.62 8.05 -7.44
CA ILE A 233 13.32 6.78 -8.10
C ILE A 233 14.40 6.42 -9.13
N LEU A 234 14.78 7.35 -10.00
CA LEU A 234 15.84 7.12 -10.99
C LEU A 234 17.18 6.79 -10.34
N GLN A 235 17.54 7.48 -9.25
CA GLN A 235 18.75 7.21 -8.49
C GLN A 235 18.72 5.83 -7.84
N ALA A 236 17.57 5.44 -7.26
CA ALA A 236 17.40 4.12 -6.67
C ALA A 236 17.51 3.01 -7.72
N ILE A 237 16.99 3.21 -8.93
CA ILE A 237 17.15 2.26 -10.04
C ILE A 237 18.61 2.14 -10.43
N VAL A 238 19.36 3.27 -10.53
CA VAL A 238 20.81 3.25 -10.80
C VAL A 238 21.55 2.43 -9.75
N MET A 239 21.24 2.66 -8.45
CA MET A 239 21.85 1.91 -7.35
C MET A 239 21.54 0.42 -7.46
N LEU A 240 20.30 0.07 -7.75
CA LEU A 240 19.86 -1.32 -7.87
C LEU A 240 20.53 -2.03 -9.05
N VAL A 241 20.57 -1.39 -10.24
CA VAL A 241 21.26 -1.94 -11.42
C VAL A 241 22.78 -2.03 -11.19
N GLN A 242 23.36 -1.11 -10.45
CA GLN A 242 24.78 -1.17 -10.07
C GLN A 242 25.06 -2.43 -9.20
N GLN A 243 24.16 -2.82 -8.29
CA GLN A 243 24.31 -4.06 -7.53
C GLN A 243 24.40 -5.29 -8.45
N PHE A 244 23.54 -5.36 -9.49
CA PHE A 244 23.61 -6.45 -10.48
C PHE A 244 24.95 -6.47 -11.25
N VAL A 245 25.45 -5.31 -11.65
CA VAL A 245 26.77 -5.21 -12.33
C VAL A 245 27.91 -5.68 -11.43
N ASP A 246 27.83 -5.35 -10.14
CA ASP A 246 28.87 -5.67 -9.15
C ASP A 246 28.71 -7.10 -8.57
N GLY A 247 27.64 -7.84 -8.91
CA GLY A 247 27.31 -9.13 -8.34
C GLY A 247 26.99 -9.08 -6.84
N ARG A 248 26.52 -7.92 -6.35
CA ARG A 248 26.10 -7.70 -4.95
C ARG A 248 24.60 -7.97 -4.78
N CYS A 249 24.20 -8.29 -3.56
CA CYS A 249 22.82 -8.46 -3.18
C CYS A 249 22.64 -7.93 -1.76
N GLU A 250 22.27 -6.68 -1.65
CA GLU A 250 22.30 -5.92 -0.39
C GLU A 250 21.05 -5.03 -0.27
N ILE A 251 20.84 -4.49 0.93
CA ILE A 251 19.89 -3.41 1.18
C ILE A 251 20.64 -2.09 1.11
N GLU A 252 20.32 -1.29 0.11
CA GLU A 252 20.81 0.09 0.04
C GLU A 252 19.69 1.09 0.34
N ASN A 253 20.05 2.24 0.86
CA ASN A 253 19.10 3.29 1.21
C ASN A 253 19.42 4.57 0.43
N GLN A 254 18.60 4.87 -0.59
CA GLN A 254 18.66 6.14 -1.30
C GLN A 254 18.02 7.26 -0.46
N TYR A 255 17.03 6.93 0.36
CA TYR A 255 16.22 7.90 1.11
C TYR A 255 16.82 8.24 2.50
N LYS A 256 18.16 8.32 2.57
CA LYS A 256 18.93 8.53 3.83
C LYS A 256 18.54 9.78 4.59
N ARG A 257 17.99 10.81 3.91
CA ARG A 257 17.53 12.04 4.54
C ARG A 257 16.37 11.85 5.52
N ILE A 258 15.65 10.70 5.43
CA ILE A 258 14.45 10.41 6.24
C ILE A 258 14.53 9.02 6.87
N VAL A 259 15.02 8.02 6.15
CA VAL A 259 14.98 6.62 6.60
C VAL A 259 16.29 6.26 7.30
N HIS A 260 16.16 5.69 8.49
CA HIS A 260 17.26 5.16 9.31
C HIS A 260 17.15 3.63 9.43
N SER A 261 18.25 2.95 9.81
CA SER A 261 18.27 1.49 9.92
C SER A 261 17.22 0.94 10.89
N GLU A 262 17.07 1.59 12.05
CA GLU A 262 16.14 1.17 13.11
C GLU A 262 14.72 1.70 12.92
N GLY A 263 14.49 2.60 11.96
CA GLY A 263 13.21 3.28 11.77
C GLY A 263 12.86 4.24 12.92
N ASN A 264 11.58 4.44 13.16
CA ASN A 264 11.07 5.28 14.24
C ASN A 264 10.70 4.43 15.46
N LEU A 265 11.59 4.35 16.44
CA LEU A 265 11.42 3.51 17.63
C LEU A 265 10.19 3.89 18.47
N LEU A 266 9.84 5.19 18.56
CA LEU A 266 8.64 5.64 19.29
C LEU A 266 7.37 5.19 18.58
N ALA A 267 7.33 5.31 17.27
CA ALA A 267 6.20 4.81 16.46
C ALA A 267 6.04 3.29 16.61
N GLN A 268 7.15 2.54 16.51
CA GLN A 268 7.13 1.09 16.70
C GLN A 268 6.71 0.68 18.12
N GLN A 269 7.12 1.43 19.15
CA GLN A 269 6.67 1.19 20.52
C GLN A 269 5.16 1.38 20.67
N ALA A 270 4.62 2.50 20.15
CA ALA A 270 3.18 2.75 20.18
C ALA A 270 2.39 1.66 19.44
N MET A 271 2.90 1.22 18.29
CA MET A 271 2.29 0.13 17.53
C MET A 271 2.27 -1.19 18.32
N ARG A 272 3.39 -1.59 18.92
CA ARG A 272 3.50 -2.84 19.73
C ARG A 272 2.62 -2.84 20.98
N GLU A 273 2.34 -1.68 21.55
CA GLU A 273 1.43 -1.58 22.70
C GLU A 273 -0.02 -1.85 22.29
N VAL A 274 -0.44 -1.33 21.14
CA VAL A 274 -1.84 -1.32 20.70
C VAL A 274 -2.19 -2.50 19.81
N PHE A 275 -1.25 -2.93 18.95
CA PHE A 275 -1.47 -3.97 17.95
C PHE A 275 -0.62 -5.20 18.20
N GLN A 276 -1.17 -6.36 17.84
CA GLN A 276 -0.48 -7.63 17.73
C GLN A 276 -0.72 -8.26 16.37
N LEU A 277 0.19 -9.14 15.93
CA LEU A 277 0.04 -9.82 14.64
C LEU A 277 -1.15 -10.78 14.67
N LYS A 278 -1.93 -10.79 13.60
CA LYS A 278 -2.91 -11.82 13.30
C LYS A 278 -2.22 -13.07 12.77
N LYS A 279 -2.80 -14.24 13.03
CA LYS A 279 -2.32 -15.50 12.43
C LYS A 279 -2.29 -15.43 10.90
N SER A 280 -3.32 -14.85 10.28
CA SER A 280 -3.38 -14.58 8.85
C SER A 280 -4.28 -13.40 8.55
N SER A 281 -4.13 -12.81 7.38
CA SER A 281 -5.02 -11.78 6.86
C SER A 281 -5.29 -12.01 5.38
N GLU A 282 -6.54 -11.79 4.99
CA GLU A 282 -6.94 -11.82 3.59
C GLU A 282 -6.44 -10.57 2.86
N TRP A 283 -5.88 -10.77 1.67
CA TRP A 283 -5.47 -9.74 0.74
C TRP A 283 -6.22 -9.91 -0.57
N ARG A 284 -6.92 -8.90 -0.99
CA ARG A 284 -7.65 -8.95 -2.25
C ARG A 284 -6.71 -9.22 -3.42
N GLY A 285 -7.02 -10.26 -4.19
CA GLY A 285 -6.21 -10.69 -5.33
C GLY A 285 -4.97 -11.53 -4.98
N LEU A 286 -4.59 -11.65 -3.69
CA LEU A 286 -3.44 -12.44 -3.25
C LEU A 286 -3.83 -13.58 -2.29
N GLY A 287 -5.06 -13.58 -1.76
CA GLY A 287 -5.54 -14.60 -0.82
C GLY A 287 -5.09 -14.37 0.62
N GLU A 288 -5.07 -15.45 1.41
CA GLU A 288 -4.65 -15.43 2.82
C GLU A 288 -3.12 -15.43 2.91
N ILE A 289 -2.58 -14.50 3.70
CA ILE A 289 -1.14 -14.38 3.96
C ILE A 289 -0.92 -14.44 5.47
N GLU A 290 -0.07 -15.35 5.92
CA GLU A 290 0.26 -15.52 7.33
C GLU A 290 0.98 -14.27 7.87
N GLU A 291 0.67 -13.89 9.12
CA GLU A 291 1.28 -12.78 9.87
C GLU A 291 1.31 -11.42 9.15
N SER A 292 0.46 -11.25 8.13
CA SER A 292 0.45 -10.05 7.27
C SER A 292 -0.55 -8.98 7.68
N GLY A 293 -1.17 -9.10 8.82
CA GLY A 293 -2.06 -8.10 9.37
C GLY A 293 -2.01 -8.02 10.89
N VAL A 294 -2.68 -7.02 11.42
CA VAL A 294 -2.71 -6.82 12.86
C VAL A 294 -4.13 -6.74 13.41
N GLU A 295 -4.26 -7.03 14.69
CA GLU A 295 -5.46 -6.83 15.49
C GLU A 295 -5.10 -6.08 16.78
N LEU A 296 -6.12 -5.63 17.51
CA LEU A 296 -5.90 -4.96 18.78
C LEU A 296 -5.45 -5.96 19.84
N THR A 297 -4.46 -5.58 20.67
CA THR A 297 -4.07 -6.32 21.86
C THR A 297 -5.22 -6.38 22.87
N ASP A 298 -5.18 -7.30 23.81
CA ASP A 298 -6.22 -7.47 24.84
C ASP A 298 -6.48 -6.18 25.63
N ALA A 299 -5.44 -5.38 25.88
CA ALA A 299 -5.55 -4.10 26.58
C ALA A 299 -6.41 -3.07 25.80
N TYR A 300 -6.49 -3.19 24.48
CA TYR A 300 -7.23 -2.28 23.59
C TYR A 300 -8.45 -2.94 22.95
N LYS A 301 -8.75 -4.20 23.26
CA LYS A 301 -9.84 -4.98 22.66
C LYS A 301 -11.22 -4.31 22.78
N ARG A 302 -11.42 -3.51 23.84
CA ARG A 302 -12.67 -2.74 24.02
C ARG A 302 -12.99 -1.77 22.87
N PHE A 303 -11.98 -1.38 22.10
CA PHE A 303 -12.14 -0.50 20.94
C PHE A 303 -12.43 -1.24 19.64
N ASP A 304 -12.48 -2.57 19.65
CA ASP A 304 -12.73 -3.37 18.45
C ASP A 304 -14.19 -3.29 18.04
N ALA A 305 -14.44 -2.63 16.90
CA ALA A 305 -15.79 -2.45 16.37
C ALA A 305 -16.45 -3.78 15.96
N GLU A 306 -15.67 -4.74 15.45
CA GLU A 306 -16.18 -6.03 15.00
C GLU A 306 -16.70 -6.86 16.19
N VAL A 307 -15.99 -6.79 17.31
CA VAL A 307 -16.43 -7.41 18.56
C VAL A 307 -17.67 -6.70 19.11
N TYR A 308 -17.65 -5.37 19.18
CA TYR A 308 -18.75 -4.59 19.74
C TYR A 308 -20.05 -4.71 18.95
N PHE A 309 -19.97 -4.73 17.62
CA PHE A 309 -21.14 -4.80 16.74
C PHE A 309 -21.50 -6.22 16.32
N HIS A 310 -20.75 -7.24 16.74
CA HIS A 310 -20.92 -8.64 16.35
C HIS A 310 -20.90 -8.83 14.82
N SER A 311 -20.05 -8.09 14.12
CA SER A 311 -19.92 -8.10 12.66
C SER A 311 -18.61 -8.77 12.28
N GLN A 312 -18.67 -9.82 11.44
CA GLN A 312 -17.49 -10.57 11.00
C GLN A 312 -17.41 -10.57 9.48
N PRO A 313 -16.21 -10.37 8.89
CA PRO A 313 -16.04 -10.44 7.45
C PRO A 313 -16.30 -11.85 6.94
N GLN A 314 -16.99 -11.92 5.81
CA GLN A 314 -17.11 -13.15 5.04
C GLN A 314 -16.14 -13.10 3.87
N GLN A 315 -15.52 -14.23 3.56
CA GLN A 315 -14.73 -14.32 2.34
C GLN A 315 -15.63 -14.09 1.12
N VAL A 316 -15.20 -13.19 0.25
CA VAL A 316 -15.90 -12.83 -0.98
C VAL A 316 -14.92 -12.91 -2.13
N ALA A 317 -15.13 -13.86 -3.03
CA ALA A 317 -14.33 -14.00 -4.22
C ALA A 317 -14.48 -12.78 -5.15
N ASP A 318 -13.38 -12.34 -5.74
CA ASP A 318 -13.40 -11.35 -6.81
C ASP A 318 -14.09 -11.92 -8.08
N ASP A 319 -14.49 -11.01 -8.96
CA ASP A 319 -15.01 -11.40 -10.28
C ASP A 319 -13.94 -12.22 -11.04
N PRO A 320 -14.29 -13.37 -11.60
CA PRO A 320 -13.35 -14.24 -12.31
C PRO A 320 -12.71 -13.58 -13.55
N ASN A 321 -13.33 -12.51 -14.09
CA ASN A 321 -12.77 -11.74 -15.18
C ASN A 321 -11.78 -10.65 -14.70
N SER A 322 -11.72 -10.38 -13.39
CA SER A 322 -10.80 -9.40 -12.82
C SER A 322 -9.39 -10.01 -12.71
N ARG A 323 -8.40 -9.29 -13.25
CA ARG A 323 -6.99 -9.70 -13.20
C ARG A 323 -6.16 -8.88 -12.21
N CYS A 324 -6.78 -8.31 -11.19
CA CYS A 324 -6.08 -7.49 -10.20
C CYS A 324 -4.93 -8.24 -9.51
N GLY A 325 -5.11 -9.50 -9.12
CA GLY A 325 -4.06 -10.31 -8.54
C GLY A 325 -2.90 -10.60 -9.51
N ASP A 326 -3.21 -10.82 -10.80
CA ASP A 326 -2.18 -11.03 -11.83
C ASP A 326 -1.35 -9.76 -12.07
N VAL A 327 -1.98 -8.58 -12.03
CA VAL A 327 -1.27 -7.30 -12.13
C VAL A 327 -0.33 -7.10 -10.93
N LEU A 328 -0.81 -7.34 -9.69
CA LEU A 328 -0.02 -7.19 -8.47
C LEU A 328 1.18 -8.14 -8.40
N THR A 329 1.11 -9.27 -9.08
CA THR A 329 2.18 -10.29 -9.13
C THR A 329 3.06 -10.19 -10.38
N GLY A 330 2.77 -9.22 -11.28
CA GLY A 330 3.52 -9.03 -12.51
C GLY A 330 3.24 -10.05 -13.61
N LYS A 331 2.19 -10.87 -13.49
CA LYS A 331 1.79 -11.83 -14.54
C LYS A 331 1.21 -11.16 -15.78
N CYS A 332 0.63 -9.98 -15.62
CA CYS A 332 0.09 -9.19 -16.72
C CYS A 332 0.13 -7.69 -16.39
N LYS A 333 0.05 -6.86 -17.44
CA LYS A 333 -0.09 -5.41 -17.31
C LYS A 333 -1.57 -5.02 -17.12
N PRO A 334 -1.87 -3.82 -16.60
CA PRO A 334 -3.24 -3.33 -16.51
C PRO A 334 -4.03 -3.42 -17.81
N SER A 335 -3.40 -3.10 -18.96
CA SER A 335 -3.99 -3.19 -20.31
C SER A 335 -4.41 -4.59 -20.74
N ASP A 336 -3.82 -5.63 -20.16
CA ASP A 336 -4.12 -7.02 -20.51
C ASP A 336 -5.38 -7.55 -19.78
N CYS A 337 -5.92 -6.75 -18.85
CA CYS A 337 -7.16 -7.10 -18.17
C CYS A 337 -8.37 -6.79 -19.08
N PRO A 338 -9.26 -7.75 -19.37
CA PRO A 338 -10.40 -7.53 -20.28
C PRO A 338 -11.39 -6.48 -19.79
N LEU A 339 -11.39 -6.16 -18.49
CA LEU A 339 -12.25 -5.14 -17.91
C LEU A 339 -11.64 -3.73 -17.99
N PHE A 340 -10.32 -3.61 -18.21
CA PHE A 340 -9.60 -2.34 -18.19
C PHE A 340 -10.09 -1.37 -19.26
N GLY A 341 -10.35 -0.12 -18.87
CA GLY A 341 -10.82 0.93 -19.76
C GLY A 341 -12.26 0.78 -20.28
N THR A 342 -12.90 -0.35 -20.01
CA THR A 342 -14.28 -0.66 -20.42
C THR A 342 -15.20 -0.63 -19.19
N GLN A 343 -15.47 -1.78 -18.59
CA GLN A 343 -16.30 -1.87 -17.36
C GLN A 343 -15.56 -1.34 -16.13
N CYS A 344 -14.23 -1.42 -16.11
CA CYS A 344 -13.36 -0.95 -15.04
C CYS A 344 -12.61 0.31 -15.46
N ASN A 345 -13.06 1.47 -14.99
CA ASN A 345 -12.49 2.78 -15.25
C ASN A 345 -12.61 3.65 -13.96
N PRO A 346 -12.03 4.87 -13.89
CA PRO A 346 -12.07 5.70 -12.68
C PRO A 346 -13.47 6.07 -12.19
N ASP A 347 -14.47 6.17 -13.10
CA ASP A 347 -15.85 6.48 -12.75
C ASP A 347 -16.59 5.25 -12.21
N ASN A 348 -16.18 4.06 -12.67
CA ASN A 348 -16.71 2.78 -12.23
C ASN A 348 -15.56 1.82 -11.89
N ALA A 349 -14.89 2.08 -10.76
CA ALA A 349 -13.78 1.25 -10.30
C ALA A 349 -14.30 -0.15 -9.88
N TYR A 350 -14.26 -1.07 -10.85
CA TYR A 350 -14.70 -2.45 -10.65
C TYR A 350 -13.67 -3.24 -9.85
N GLY A 351 -12.40 -3.18 -10.28
CA GLY A 351 -11.27 -3.73 -9.55
C GLY A 351 -10.67 -2.73 -8.57
N ALA A 352 -10.15 -3.19 -7.44
CA ALA A 352 -9.60 -2.33 -6.40
C ALA A 352 -8.40 -1.48 -6.87
N LEU A 353 -7.62 -1.96 -7.83
CA LEU A 353 -6.48 -1.23 -8.42
C LEU A 353 -6.89 0.02 -9.23
N MET A 354 -8.19 0.19 -9.51
CA MET A 354 -8.73 1.36 -10.21
C MET A 354 -9.31 2.42 -9.26
N VAL A 355 -9.41 2.13 -7.95
CA VAL A 355 -10.07 3.00 -6.97
C VAL A 355 -9.21 4.21 -6.59
N SER A 356 -7.96 3.98 -6.23
CA SER A 356 -7.00 5.00 -5.80
C SER A 356 -6.05 5.39 -6.92
N SER A 357 -5.65 6.65 -6.97
CA SER A 357 -4.60 7.14 -7.87
C SER A 357 -3.23 6.47 -7.64
N GLU A 358 -3.07 5.79 -6.52
CA GLU A 358 -1.90 4.97 -6.18
C GLU A 358 -2.00 3.52 -6.69
N GLY A 359 -3.16 3.12 -7.20
CA GLY A 359 -3.35 1.80 -7.78
C GLY A 359 -2.77 1.71 -9.19
N ALA A 360 -2.13 0.58 -9.52
CA ALA A 360 -1.48 0.37 -10.80
C ALA A 360 -2.42 0.63 -12.00
N CYS A 361 -3.67 0.14 -11.94
CA CYS A 361 -4.63 0.34 -13.02
C CYS A 361 -5.06 1.81 -13.15
N ALA A 362 -5.32 2.50 -12.04
CA ALA A 362 -5.73 3.90 -12.07
C ALA A 362 -4.60 4.80 -12.59
N ALA A 363 -3.38 4.61 -12.12
CA ALA A 363 -2.21 5.35 -12.58
C ALA A 363 -1.93 5.09 -14.07
N TYR A 364 -1.99 3.82 -14.49
CA TYR A 364 -1.83 3.45 -15.88
C TYR A 364 -2.90 4.10 -16.78
N TYR A 365 -4.17 4.07 -16.37
CA TYR A 365 -5.29 4.67 -17.09
C TYR A 365 -5.14 6.20 -17.23
N GLN A 366 -4.70 6.85 -16.17
CA GLN A 366 -4.61 8.31 -16.14
C GLN A 366 -3.45 8.86 -16.95
N TYR A 367 -2.29 8.17 -16.95
CA TYR A 367 -1.03 8.74 -17.44
C TYR A 367 -0.51 8.07 -18.71
N ARG A 368 -0.85 6.82 -18.99
CA ARG A 368 -0.52 6.14 -20.25
C ARG A 368 -1.66 6.34 -21.25
N ARG A 369 -1.67 7.51 -21.86
CA ARG A 369 -2.50 7.74 -23.07
C ARG A 369 -1.69 7.25 -24.26
N GLU A 370 -2.21 6.24 -24.98
CA GLU A 370 -1.77 5.92 -26.33
C GLU A 370 -2.05 7.08 -27.27
#